data_4f26a6165502a5199eeeded2725b05cb
#
_entry.id   4f26a6165502a5199eeeded2725b05cb
#
_cell.length_a   1.000
_cell.length_b   1.000
_cell.length_c   1.000
_cell.angle_alpha   90.00
_cell.angle_beta   90.00
_cell.angle_gamma   90.00
#
_symmetry.space_group_name_H-M   'P 1'
#
loop_
_entity.id
_entity.type
_entity.pdbx_description
1 polymer ?
#
loop_
_entity_poly.entity_id
_entity_poly.type
_entity_poly.pdbx_seq_one_letter_code
_entity_poly.pdbx_strand_id
1 'polypeptide(L)'
;MKKALSIILSLCIAAAILFVAVSCGKITCEYDENGNKINESHYNAIGKLVNYLIFEYDANGKMTKQSNYDAEGKLKDYFICEYDENGNKTKGLIYDVGGKFAGYFVYEYDKNGNKIKASYYDASCKLIYSE
;
A
#
# COMPACT_ATOMS: atom_id res chain seq x y z
N MET A 1 9.45 27.84 -8.49
CA MET A 1 9.31 26.47 -7.95
C MET A 1 7.86 26.05 -7.67
N LYS A 2 6.89 26.45 -8.47
CA LYS A 2 5.46 26.11 -8.27
C LYS A 2 4.82 25.40 -9.47
N LYS A 3 5.61 24.88 -10.41
CA LYS A 3 5.09 24.28 -11.66
C LYS A 3 5.21 22.75 -11.77
N ALA A 4 5.88 22.08 -10.85
CA ALA A 4 6.04 20.63 -10.88
C ALA A 4 4.86 19.84 -10.27
N LEU A 5 4.06 20.49 -9.44
CA LEU A 5 2.96 19.83 -8.70
C LEU A 5 1.71 19.53 -9.55
N SER A 6 1.58 20.19 -10.72
CA SER A 6 0.37 20.10 -11.55
C SER A 6 0.40 18.96 -12.58
N ILE A 7 1.56 18.38 -12.87
CA ILE A 7 1.70 17.41 -13.98
C ILE A 7 1.54 15.96 -13.49
N ILE A 8 1.79 15.69 -12.22
CA ILE A 8 1.77 14.34 -11.66
C ILE A 8 0.35 13.86 -11.36
N LEU A 9 -0.58 14.79 -11.16
CA LEU A 9 -2.00 14.48 -10.92
C LEU A 9 -2.70 13.84 -12.13
N SER A 10 -2.12 13.97 -13.33
CA SER A 10 -2.72 13.50 -14.58
C SER A 10 -2.43 12.03 -14.91
N LEU A 11 -1.36 11.42 -14.38
CA LEU A 11 -0.94 10.09 -14.82
C LEU A 11 -1.66 8.93 -14.10
N CYS A 12 -2.18 9.17 -12.89
CA CYS A 12 -3.01 8.16 -12.20
C CYS A 12 -4.42 8.02 -12.77
N ILE A 13 -4.87 9.00 -13.57
CA ILE A 13 -6.23 9.01 -14.15
C ILE A 13 -6.30 8.21 -15.46
N ALA A 14 -5.18 8.02 -16.16
CA ALA A 14 -5.18 7.41 -17.49
C ALA A 14 -5.25 5.87 -17.48
N ALA A 15 -4.92 5.19 -16.39
CA ALA A 15 -4.95 3.73 -16.32
C ALA A 15 -6.27 3.15 -15.79
N ALA A 16 -7.20 3.99 -15.29
CA ALA A 16 -8.45 3.56 -14.68
C ALA A 16 -9.69 3.85 -15.50
N ILE A 17 -9.56 4.37 -16.73
CA ILE A 17 -10.70 4.75 -17.57
C ILE A 17 -11.02 3.66 -18.59
N LEU A 18 -11.10 2.41 -18.20
CA LEU A 18 -11.87 1.45 -18.97
C LEU A 18 -12.40 0.36 -18.03
N PHE A 19 -13.67 0.37 -17.92
CA PHE A 19 -14.60 -0.63 -17.42
C PHE A 19 -15.30 -0.34 -16.09
N VAL A 20 -16.59 -0.18 -16.30
CA VAL A 20 -17.74 -0.41 -15.43
C VAL A 20 -18.24 0.81 -14.67
N ALA A 21 -19.17 1.49 -15.31
CA ALA A 21 -20.20 2.29 -14.66
C ALA A 21 -21.10 1.40 -13.80
N VAL A 22 -20.60 0.94 -12.65
CA VAL A 22 -21.42 0.45 -11.56
C VAL A 22 -20.68 0.70 -10.26
N SER A 23 -21.05 1.75 -9.53
CA SER A 23 -20.73 1.98 -8.11
C SER A 23 -19.23 1.96 -7.75
N CYS A 24 -18.34 2.38 -8.61
CA CYS A 24 -16.92 2.47 -8.29
C CYS A 24 -16.65 3.82 -7.64
N GLY A 25 -16.21 3.78 -6.38
CA GLY A 25 -15.72 4.97 -5.68
C GLY A 25 -14.48 5.55 -6.37
N LYS A 26 -14.18 6.82 -6.11
CA LYS A 26 -12.99 7.49 -6.61
C LYS A 26 -11.79 7.14 -5.72
N ILE A 27 -10.63 6.90 -6.32
CA ILE A 27 -9.33 6.83 -5.63
C ILE A 27 -8.51 8.05 -6.03
N THR A 28 -7.86 8.70 -5.06
CA THR A 28 -6.90 9.79 -5.30
C THR A 28 -5.57 9.43 -4.65
N CYS A 29 -4.47 9.78 -5.31
CA CYS A 29 -3.12 9.53 -4.82
C CYS A 29 -2.35 10.84 -4.74
N GLU A 30 -1.49 10.95 -3.72
CA GLU A 30 -0.49 12.03 -3.57
C GLU A 30 0.90 11.42 -3.61
N TYR A 31 1.86 12.17 -4.16
CA TYR A 31 3.23 11.73 -4.36
C TYR A 31 4.21 12.76 -3.80
N ASP A 32 5.35 12.31 -3.29
CA ASP A 32 6.47 13.17 -2.91
C ASP A 32 7.24 13.69 -4.15
N GLU A 33 8.28 14.48 -3.91
CA GLU A 33 9.12 15.04 -4.95
C GLU A 33 9.94 13.98 -5.72
N ASN A 34 10.12 12.78 -5.16
CA ASN A 34 10.81 11.64 -5.76
C ASN A 34 9.86 10.72 -6.55
N GLY A 35 8.56 11.00 -6.53
CA GLY A 35 7.53 10.20 -7.20
C GLY A 35 7.03 9.00 -6.39
N ASN A 36 7.37 8.90 -5.10
CA ASN A 36 6.82 7.87 -4.24
C ASN A 36 5.39 8.25 -3.80
N LYS A 37 4.47 7.30 -3.86
CA LYS A 37 3.09 7.51 -3.39
C LYS A 37 3.05 7.62 -1.87
N ILE A 38 2.71 8.78 -1.33
CA ILE A 38 2.65 9.05 0.11
C ILE A 38 1.25 8.94 0.70
N ASN A 39 0.21 9.10 -0.12
CA ASN A 39 -1.19 8.98 0.29
C ASN A 39 -2.03 8.32 -0.80
N GLU A 40 -3.00 7.51 -0.40
CA GLU A 40 -4.06 6.97 -1.26
C GLU A 40 -5.39 7.08 -0.54
N SER A 41 -6.29 7.93 -1.03
CA SER A 41 -7.61 8.16 -0.43
C SER A 41 -8.71 7.53 -1.26
N HIS A 42 -9.60 6.80 -0.59
CA HIS A 42 -10.71 6.05 -1.18
C HIS A 42 -12.03 6.75 -0.86
N TYR A 43 -12.81 7.03 -1.89
CA TYR A 43 -14.12 7.67 -1.77
C TYR A 43 -15.22 6.74 -2.30
N ASN A 44 -16.38 6.78 -1.71
CA ASN A 44 -17.55 6.06 -2.23
C ASN A 44 -18.15 6.76 -3.46
N ALA A 45 -19.20 6.18 -4.04
CA ALA A 45 -19.86 6.67 -5.24
C ALA A 45 -20.47 8.09 -5.11
N ILE A 46 -20.75 8.55 -3.87
CA ILE A 46 -21.27 9.89 -3.60
C ILE A 46 -20.18 10.90 -3.20
N GLY A 47 -18.89 10.50 -3.35
CA GLY A 47 -17.75 11.37 -3.08
C GLY A 47 -17.37 11.53 -1.62
N LYS A 48 -17.93 10.70 -0.71
CA LYS A 48 -17.55 10.70 0.71
C LYS A 48 -16.31 9.85 0.92
N LEU A 49 -15.30 10.37 1.66
CA LEU A 49 -14.12 9.61 2.06
C LEU A 49 -14.55 8.39 2.88
N VAL A 50 -13.98 7.23 2.58
CA VAL A 50 -14.22 5.95 3.28
C VAL A 50 -13.04 5.57 4.15
N ASN A 51 -11.84 5.59 3.58
CA ASN A 51 -10.57 5.30 4.24
C ASN A 51 -9.43 5.91 3.45
N TYR A 52 -8.26 5.98 4.04
CA TYR A 52 -7.04 6.35 3.34
C TYR A 52 -5.82 5.60 3.87
N LEU A 53 -4.81 5.49 3.02
CA LEU A 53 -3.53 4.84 3.28
C LEU A 53 -2.42 5.88 3.27
N ILE A 54 -1.51 5.80 4.26
CA ILE A 54 -0.28 6.59 4.31
C ILE A 54 0.89 5.64 4.11
N PHE A 55 1.85 6.03 3.27
CA PHE A 55 3.05 5.25 2.93
C PHE A 55 4.31 5.99 3.41
N GLU A 56 5.22 5.26 4.03
CA GLU A 56 6.51 5.75 4.48
C GLU A 56 7.63 5.00 3.75
N TYR A 57 8.70 5.70 3.43
CA TYR A 57 9.83 5.18 2.64
C TYR A 57 11.16 5.44 3.33
N ASP A 58 12.15 4.60 3.06
CA ASP A 58 13.54 4.84 3.45
C ASP A 58 14.24 5.81 2.48
N ALA A 59 15.49 6.14 2.78
CA ALA A 59 16.30 7.04 1.96
C ALA A 59 16.58 6.51 0.53
N ASN A 60 16.35 5.22 0.28
CA ASN A 60 16.52 4.57 -1.02
C ASN A 60 15.20 4.46 -1.79
N GLY A 61 14.11 5.00 -1.26
CA GLY A 61 12.78 4.94 -1.87
C GLY A 61 12.07 3.59 -1.71
N LYS A 62 12.52 2.73 -0.77
CA LYS A 62 11.82 1.48 -0.43
C LYS A 62 10.75 1.76 0.61
N MET A 63 9.54 1.29 0.36
CA MET A 63 8.43 1.45 1.31
C MET A 63 8.69 0.66 2.59
N THR A 64 8.80 1.36 3.71
CA THR A 64 9.05 0.75 5.03
C THR A 64 7.76 0.47 5.78
N LYS A 65 6.73 1.29 5.58
CA LYS A 65 5.46 1.16 6.29
C LYS A 65 4.28 1.65 5.45
N GLN A 66 3.13 1.03 5.66
CA GLN A 66 1.83 1.47 5.18
C GLN A 66 0.88 1.49 6.38
N SER A 67 0.18 2.60 6.59
CA SER A 67 -0.81 2.76 7.66
C SER A 67 -2.19 2.98 7.07
N ASN A 68 -3.20 2.27 7.58
CA ASN A 68 -4.59 2.35 7.13
C ASN A 68 -5.41 3.13 8.17
N TYR A 69 -6.14 4.15 7.71
CA TYR A 69 -6.98 5.03 8.52
C TYR A 69 -8.42 4.98 8.03
N ASP A 70 -9.39 5.12 8.95
CA ASP A 70 -10.78 5.37 8.56
C ASP A 70 -10.98 6.83 8.13
N ALA A 71 -12.21 7.15 7.72
CA ALA A 71 -12.57 8.49 7.24
C ALA A 71 -12.42 9.59 8.30
N GLU A 72 -12.48 9.23 9.57
CA GLU A 72 -12.34 10.12 10.72
C GLU A 72 -10.89 10.33 11.16
N GLY A 73 -9.93 9.69 10.46
CA GLY A 73 -8.50 9.80 10.76
C GLY A 73 -8.02 8.87 11.88
N LYS A 74 -8.83 7.88 12.25
CA LYS A 74 -8.43 6.90 13.25
C LYS A 74 -7.66 5.76 12.59
N LEU A 75 -6.44 5.47 13.09
CA LEU A 75 -5.65 4.33 12.66
C LEU A 75 -6.43 3.02 12.88
N LYS A 76 -6.44 2.14 11.89
CA LYS A 76 -7.06 0.81 11.94
C LYS A 76 -6.02 -0.30 12.10
N ASP A 77 -5.03 -0.27 11.25
CA ASP A 77 -3.92 -1.22 11.20
C ASP A 77 -2.73 -0.60 10.48
N TYR A 78 -1.59 -1.25 10.55
CA TYR A 78 -0.42 -0.89 9.76
C TYR A 78 0.40 -2.11 9.39
N PHE A 79 1.20 -1.93 8.35
CA PHE A 79 1.98 -2.96 7.69
C PHE A 79 3.44 -2.50 7.61
N ILE A 80 4.39 -3.32 8.10
CA ILE A 80 5.82 -3.06 8.03
C ILE A 80 6.44 -3.96 6.97
N CYS A 81 7.27 -3.42 6.10
CA CYS A 81 7.97 -4.14 5.04
C CYS A 81 9.41 -4.48 5.43
N GLU A 82 9.84 -5.72 5.14
CA GLU A 82 11.24 -6.16 5.24
C GLU A 82 11.74 -6.55 3.85
N TYR A 83 13.03 -6.29 3.58
CA TYR A 83 13.68 -6.50 2.29
C TYR A 83 14.97 -7.29 2.45
N ASP A 84 15.35 -8.05 1.40
CA ASP A 84 16.66 -8.65 1.28
C ASP A 84 17.72 -7.66 0.76
N GLU A 85 18.96 -8.11 0.67
CA GLU A 85 20.10 -7.31 0.15
C GLU A 85 19.92 -6.87 -1.31
N ASN A 86 19.13 -7.63 -2.08
CA ASN A 86 18.82 -7.33 -3.49
C ASN A 86 17.65 -6.34 -3.65
N GLY A 87 16.98 -5.99 -2.53
CA GLY A 87 15.84 -5.08 -2.53
C GLY A 87 14.50 -5.75 -2.78
N ASN A 88 14.42 -7.07 -2.77
CA ASN A 88 13.15 -7.78 -2.85
C ASN A 88 12.46 -7.75 -1.48
N LYS A 89 11.17 -7.46 -1.46
CA LYS A 89 10.38 -7.51 -0.22
C LYS A 89 10.20 -8.96 0.23
N THR A 90 10.83 -9.36 1.34
CA THR A 90 10.78 -10.73 1.86
C THR A 90 9.64 -10.97 2.82
N LYS A 91 9.24 -9.93 3.58
CA LYS A 91 8.13 -10.01 4.53
C LYS A 91 7.29 -8.75 4.55
N GLY A 92 6.06 -8.93 5.02
CA GLY A 92 5.15 -7.86 5.39
C GLY A 92 4.49 -8.18 6.71
N LEU A 93 4.82 -7.44 7.77
CA LEU A 93 4.32 -7.65 9.13
C LEU A 93 3.08 -6.81 9.37
N ILE A 94 1.99 -7.41 9.85
CA ILE A 94 0.72 -6.75 10.09
C ILE A 94 0.53 -6.54 11.59
N TYR A 95 0.13 -5.32 11.96
CA TYR A 95 -0.16 -4.94 13.34
C TYR A 95 -1.53 -4.26 13.42
N ASP A 96 -2.27 -4.51 14.49
CA ASP A 96 -3.50 -3.80 14.78
C ASP A 96 -3.23 -2.37 15.32
N VAL A 97 -4.30 -1.63 15.56
CA VAL A 97 -4.25 -0.25 16.07
C VAL A 97 -3.52 -0.13 17.42
N GLY A 98 -3.52 -1.16 18.22
CA GLY A 98 -2.83 -1.23 19.53
C GLY A 98 -1.36 -1.62 19.42
N GLY A 99 -0.85 -1.86 18.21
CA GLY A 99 0.51 -2.36 17.98
C GLY A 99 0.68 -3.85 18.24
N LYS A 100 -0.44 -4.58 18.41
CA LYS A 100 -0.41 -6.04 18.57
C LYS A 100 -0.19 -6.69 17.20
N PHE A 101 0.77 -7.60 17.14
CA PHE A 101 1.04 -8.39 15.94
C PHE A 101 -0.17 -9.25 15.56
N ALA A 102 -0.60 -9.14 14.31
CA ALA A 102 -1.78 -9.80 13.76
C ALA A 102 -1.46 -10.92 12.77
N GLY A 103 -0.28 -10.87 12.14
CA GLY A 103 0.15 -11.87 11.16
C GLY A 103 1.19 -11.32 10.21
N TYR A 104 1.58 -12.11 9.20
CA TYR A 104 2.60 -11.69 8.26
C TYR A 104 2.48 -12.40 6.91
N PHE A 105 2.94 -11.70 5.88
CA PHE A 105 3.22 -12.27 4.56
C PHE A 105 4.68 -12.66 4.43
N VAL A 106 4.94 -13.74 3.70
CA VAL A 106 6.28 -14.13 3.21
C VAL A 106 6.22 -14.17 1.69
N TYR A 107 7.23 -13.60 1.05
CA TYR A 107 7.36 -13.58 -0.41
C TYR A 107 8.60 -14.35 -0.84
N GLU A 108 8.45 -15.19 -1.87
CA GLU A 108 9.53 -15.96 -2.46
C GLU A 108 9.77 -15.49 -3.90
N TYR A 109 11.03 -15.47 -4.31
CA TYR A 109 11.47 -14.99 -5.62
C TYR A 109 12.31 -16.03 -6.34
N ASP A 110 12.24 -16.05 -7.66
CA ASP A 110 13.15 -16.83 -8.49
C ASP A 110 14.55 -16.15 -8.57
N LYS A 111 15.50 -16.81 -9.23
CA LYS A 111 16.85 -16.30 -9.45
C LYS A 111 16.92 -15.01 -10.27
N ASN A 112 15.85 -14.64 -10.96
CA ASN A 112 15.75 -13.43 -11.77
C ASN A 112 15.05 -12.28 -11.02
N GLY A 113 14.64 -12.48 -9.73
CA GLY A 113 13.94 -11.52 -8.92
C GLY A 113 12.43 -11.43 -9.20
N ASN A 114 11.86 -12.39 -9.91
CA ASN A 114 10.40 -12.45 -10.09
C ASN A 114 9.77 -13.10 -8.87
N LYS A 115 8.74 -12.46 -8.31
CA LYS A 115 7.95 -13.06 -7.22
C LYS A 115 7.24 -14.31 -7.74
N ILE A 116 7.48 -15.45 -7.08
CA ILE A 116 6.91 -16.75 -7.44
C ILE A 116 5.90 -17.26 -6.42
N LYS A 117 5.89 -16.69 -5.21
CA LYS A 117 4.97 -17.12 -4.16
C LYS A 117 4.71 -16.01 -3.14
N ALA A 118 3.50 -15.99 -2.61
CA ALA A 118 3.12 -15.23 -1.43
C ALA A 118 2.36 -16.14 -0.47
N SER A 119 2.76 -16.15 0.80
CA SER A 119 2.12 -16.95 1.85
C SER A 119 1.74 -16.05 3.00
N TYR A 120 0.51 -16.21 3.52
CA TYR A 120 0.03 -15.50 4.69
C TYR A 120 -0.06 -16.41 5.90
N TYR A 121 0.48 -15.94 7.01
CA TYR A 121 0.48 -16.58 8.31
C TYR A 121 -0.21 -15.69 9.33
N ASP A 122 -1.01 -16.29 10.22
CA ASP A 122 -1.59 -15.58 11.37
C ASP A 122 -0.57 -15.31 12.48
N ALA A 123 -0.99 -14.63 13.54
CA ALA A 123 -0.13 -14.29 14.68
C ALA A 123 0.44 -15.50 15.44
N SER A 124 -0.15 -16.70 15.27
CA SER A 124 0.33 -17.97 15.83
C SER A 124 1.30 -18.70 14.91
N CYS A 125 1.70 -18.07 13.79
CA CYS A 125 2.53 -18.66 12.72
C CYS A 125 1.86 -19.82 11.97
N LYS A 126 0.54 -19.91 12.00
CA LYS A 126 -0.22 -20.88 11.22
C LYS A 126 -0.41 -20.34 9.81
N LEU A 127 -0.06 -21.15 8.80
CA LEU A 127 -0.34 -20.83 7.40
C LEU A 127 -1.86 -20.79 7.17
N ILE A 128 -2.34 -19.65 6.64
CA ILE A 128 -3.76 -19.43 6.32
C ILE A 128 -3.98 -19.65 4.82
N TYR A 129 -3.14 -19.07 3.94
CA TYR A 129 -3.19 -19.33 2.50
C TYR A 129 -1.83 -19.09 1.85
N SER A 130 -1.67 -19.61 0.63
CA SER A 130 -0.50 -19.42 -0.24
C SER A 130 -0.95 -19.40 -1.70
N GLU A 131 -0.41 -18.49 -2.51
CA GLU A 131 -0.61 -18.36 -3.96
C GLU A 131 0.71 -18.24 -4.70
#